data_98d1e51c09496c25914b93569d65fb48
#
_entry.id   98d1e51c09496c25914b93569d65fb48
#
_cell.length_a   1.000
_cell.length_b   1.000
_cell.length_c   1.000
_cell.angle_alpha   90.00
_cell.angle_beta   90.00
_cell.angle_gamma   90.00
#
_symmetry.space_group_name_H-M   'P 1'
#
loop_
_entity.id
_entity.type
_entity.pdbx_description
1 polymer ?
#
loop_
_entity_poly.entity_id
_entity_poly.type
_entity_poly.pdbx_seq_one_letter_code
_entity_poly.pdbx_strand_id
1 'polypeptide(L)'
;GKIASIYDNLGVTQDLTAKNNEQVINVTINALNADTTGLIFCNLVDFDMLYGHRRDIEGYAKALERFDERFPEIIAALNDDDLLIMTADHGNDPTKEGSDHTREYVPLLVYGKTAKHGVNLGTRQSLSDIGQTIAENFGVRIDDGVSFLSEIRTE
;
A
#
# COMPACT_ATOMS: atom_id res chain seq x y z
N GLY A 1 -11.31 0.34 2.82
CA GLY A 1 -10.95 1.61 2.22
C GLY A 1 -11.81 1.95 1.00
N LYS A 2 -11.34 2.84 0.13
CA LYS A 2 -12.11 3.33 -1.03
C LYS A 2 -11.82 2.55 -2.34
N ILE A 3 -11.00 1.52 -2.30
CA ILE A 3 -10.48 0.85 -3.51
C ILE A 3 -11.60 0.31 -4.39
N ALA A 4 -12.55 -0.44 -3.82
CA ALA A 4 -13.65 -1.03 -4.60
C ALA A 4 -14.45 0.02 -5.38
N SER A 5 -14.74 1.18 -4.78
CA SER A 5 -15.48 2.26 -5.44
C SER A 5 -14.68 2.95 -6.55
N ILE A 6 -13.35 3.03 -6.44
CA ILE A 6 -12.49 3.59 -7.49
C ILE A 6 -12.55 2.73 -8.76
N TYR A 7 -12.64 1.40 -8.60
CA TYR A 7 -12.74 0.46 -9.70
C TYR A 7 -14.19 0.13 -10.10
N ASP A 8 -15.18 0.89 -9.63
CA ASP A 8 -16.60 0.61 -9.86
C ASP A 8 -17.00 -0.85 -9.55
N ASN A 9 -16.34 -1.42 -8.55
CA ASN A 9 -16.41 -2.82 -8.12
C ASN A 9 -15.97 -3.83 -9.20
N LEU A 10 -15.40 -3.40 -10.32
CA LEU A 10 -14.93 -4.31 -11.37
C LEU A 10 -13.68 -5.07 -10.90
N GLY A 11 -13.72 -6.40 -10.99
CA GLY A 11 -12.62 -7.28 -10.57
C GLY A 11 -12.47 -7.42 -9.05
N VAL A 12 -13.34 -6.79 -8.25
CA VAL A 12 -13.35 -6.92 -6.80
C VAL A 12 -14.20 -8.11 -6.39
N THR A 13 -13.58 -9.14 -5.82
CA THR A 13 -14.29 -10.33 -5.35
C THR A 13 -14.89 -10.15 -3.95
N GLN A 14 -14.26 -9.31 -3.12
CA GLN A 14 -14.73 -9.00 -1.79
C GLN A 14 -14.41 -7.55 -1.41
N ASP A 15 -15.43 -6.74 -1.11
CA ASP A 15 -15.26 -5.42 -0.54
C ASP A 15 -15.39 -5.48 0.99
N LEU A 16 -14.26 -5.22 1.66
CA LEU A 16 -14.17 -5.19 3.11
C LEU A 16 -14.27 -3.73 3.58
N THR A 17 -15.48 -3.31 3.93
CA THR A 17 -15.77 -1.92 4.32
C THR A 17 -15.01 -1.52 5.59
N ALA A 18 -14.30 -0.39 5.52
CA ALA A 18 -13.60 0.21 6.64
C ALA A 18 -13.65 1.74 6.53
N LYS A 19 -13.82 2.44 7.65
CA LYS A 19 -14.09 3.89 7.70
C LYS A 19 -12.90 4.74 8.10
N ASN A 20 -11.87 4.15 8.70
CA ASN A 20 -10.67 4.82 9.18
C ASN A 20 -9.48 3.86 9.17
N ASN A 21 -8.28 4.38 9.39
CA ASN A 21 -7.05 3.60 9.34
C ASN A 21 -7.06 2.39 10.28
N GLU A 22 -7.56 2.53 11.52
CA GLU A 22 -7.62 1.42 12.48
C GLU A 22 -8.49 0.27 11.96
N GLN A 23 -9.64 0.60 11.38
CA GLN A 23 -10.52 -0.42 10.81
C GLN A 23 -9.90 -1.06 9.56
N VAL A 24 -9.20 -0.28 8.71
CA VAL A 24 -8.47 -0.82 7.56
C VAL A 24 -7.41 -1.81 8.01
N ILE A 25 -6.61 -1.47 9.02
CA ILE A 25 -5.59 -2.36 9.58
C ILE A 25 -6.22 -3.67 10.09
N ASN A 26 -7.29 -3.56 10.89
CA ASN A 26 -7.97 -4.73 11.44
C ASN A 26 -8.53 -5.65 10.33
N VAL A 27 -9.17 -5.06 9.33
CA VAL A 27 -9.74 -5.82 8.21
C VAL A 27 -8.65 -6.45 7.37
N THR A 28 -7.51 -5.77 7.18
CA THR A 28 -6.34 -6.30 6.47
C THR A 28 -5.75 -7.49 7.20
N ILE A 29 -5.53 -7.40 8.52
CA ILE A 29 -5.03 -8.51 9.33
C ILE A 29 -5.99 -9.72 9.27
N ASN A 30 -7.29 -9.48 9.36
CA ASN A 30 -8.29 -10.54 9.26
C ASN A 30 -8.27 -11.21 7.88
N ALA A 31 -8.09 -10.43 6.80
CA ALA A 31 -7.99 -10.95 5.45
C ALA A 31 -6.71 -11.77 5.23
N LEU A 32 -5.59 -11.34 5.81
CA LEU A 32 -4.32 -12.09 5.77
C LEU A 32 -4.41 -13.42 6.54
N ASN A 33 -5.14 -13.45 7.65
CA ASN A 33 -5.35 -14.68 8.43
C ASN A 33 -6.42 -15.61 7.83
N ALA A 34 -7.16 -15.17 6.80
CA ALA A 34 -8.10 -16.03 6.10
C ALA A 34 -7.33 -16.92 5.10
N ASP A 35 -7.84 -18.14 4.88
CA ASP A 35 -7.27 -19.07 3.88
C ASP A 35 -7.69 -18.62 2.46
N THR A 36 -7.15 -17.47 2.03
CA THR A 36 -7.46 -16.87 0.74
C THR A 36 -6.16 -16.52 0.00
N THR A 37 -6.19 -16.66 -1.32
CA THR A 37 -5.10 -16.25 -2.20
C THR A 37 -5.58 -15.11 -3.11
N GLY A 38 -4.68 -14.25 -3.53
CA GLY A 38 -4.99 -13.16 -4.43
C GLY A 38 -4.38 -11.82 -4.00
N LEU A 39 -4.97 -10.72 -4.47
CA LEU A 39 -4.54 -9.38 -4.15
C LEU A 39 -5.40 -8.78 -3.03
N ILE A 40 -4.80 -8.45 -1.90
CA ILE A 40 -5.41 -7.62 -0.86
C ILE A 40 -4.94 -6.18 -1.12
N PHE A 41 -5.87 -5.34 -1.58
CA PHE A 41 -5.57 -3.93 -1.84
C PHE A 41 -6.33 -3.04 -0.86
N CYS A 42 -5.62 -2.30 -0.04
CA CYS A 42 -6.20 -1.39 0.95
C CYS A 42 -5.53 -0.01 0.90
N ASN A 43 -6.26 1.02 1.31
CA ASN A 43 -5.72 2.35 1.49
C ASN A 43 -6.08 2.94 2.85
N LEU A 44 -5.10 3.56 3.48
CA LEU A 44 -5.18 4.21 4.79
C LEU A 44 -5.55 5.69 4.56
N VAL A 45 -6.83 5.96 4.41
CA VAL A 45 -7.36 7.25 3.92
C VAL A 45 -7.20 8.41 4.89
N ASP A 46 -6.99 8.15 6.19
CA ASP A 46 -6.96 9.22 7.20
C ASP A 46 -5.75 10.14 7.02
N PHE A 47 -4.62 9.62 6.52
CA PHE A 47 -3.43 10.43 6.22
C PHE A 47 -3.75 11.61 5.31
N ASP A 48 -4.49 11.33 4.25
CA ASP A 48 -4.93 12.34 3.29
C ASP A 48 -6.12 13.15 3.83
N MET A 49 -7.23 12.49 4.16
CA MET A 49 -8.50 13.13 4.41
C MET A 49 -8.58 13.87 5.74
N LEU A 50 -8.00 13.32 6.80
CA LEU A 50 -8.11 13.91 8.14
C LEU A 50 -6.95 14.84 8.45
N TYR A 51 -5.76 14.54 7.95
CA TYR A 51 -4.54 15.24 8.37
C TYR A 51 -3.90 16.03 7.22
N GLY A 52 -3.72 15.43 6.05
CA GLY A 52 -3.05 16.03 4.91
C GLY A 52 -3.78 17.27 4.39
N HIS A 53 -5.00 17.13 3.94
CA HIS A 53 -5.83 18.26 3.46
C HIS A 53 -6.13 19.31 4.51
N ARG A 54 -6.13 18.94 5.79
CA ARG A 54 -6.39 19.84 6.92
C ARG A 54 -5.13 20.50 7.48
N ARG A 55 -3.96 20.13 6.93
CA ARG A 55 -2.68 20.63 7.41
C ARG A 55 -2.45 20.41 8.91
N ASP A 56 -2.97 19.30 9.41
CA ASP A 56 -2.79 18.86 10.79
C ASP A 56 -1.50 18.06 10.90
N ILE A 57 -0.38 18.76 11.06
CA ILE A 57 0.97 18.19 11.15
C ILE A 57 1.07 17.20 12.32
N GLU A 58 0.53 17.58 13.48
CA GLU A 58 0.60 16.76 14.68
C GLU A 58 -0.25 15.48 14.53
N GLY A 59 -1.45 15.61 14.00
CA GLY A 59 -2.31 14.47 13.70
C GLY A 59 -1.71 13.53 12.67
N TYR A 60 -1.06 14.07 11.63
CA TYR A 60 -0.36 13.28 10.62
C TYR A 60 0.78 12.47 11.23
N ALA A 61 1.62 13.11 12.05
CA ALA A 61 2.72 12.43 12.74
C ALA A 61 2.20 11.32 13.66
N LYS A 62 1.18 11.59 14.48
CA LYS A 62 0.55 10.60 15.36
C LYS A 62 -0.07 9.43 14.58
N ALA A 63 -0.63 9.70 13.41
CA ALA A 63 -1.18 8.63 12.56
C ALA A 63 -0.08 7.72 12.01
N LEU A 64 1.10 8.27 11.66
CA LEU A 64 2.27 7.48 11.26
C LEU A 64 2.80 6.64 12.43
N GLU A 65 2.98 7.25 13.61
CA GLU A 65 3.40 6.55 14.83
C GLU A 65 2.43 5.42 15.15
N ARG A 66 1.12 5.67 15.06
CA ARG A 66 0.10 4.67 15.31
C ARG A 66 0.12 3.53 14.28
N PHE A 67 0.37 3.83 13.02
CA PHE A 67 0.56 2.80 12.00
C PHE A 67 1.80 1.94 12.30
N ASP A 68 2.91 2.58 12.67
CA ASP A 68 4.15 1.89 13.04
C ASP A 68 3.96 0.93 14.23
N GLU A 69 3.24 1.37 15.27
CA GLU A 69 2.86 0.51 16.40
C GLU A 69 2.08 -0.74 15.99
N ARG A 70 1.21 -0.63 14.98
CA ARG A 70 0.35 -1.71 14.50
C ARG A 70 1.00 -2.56 13.39
N PHE A 71 2.03 -2.02 12.74
CA PHE A 71 2.69 -2.66 11.61
C PHE A 71 3.24 -4.07 11.91
N PRO A 72 3.82 -4.36 13.09
CA PRO A 72 4.23 -5.71 13.46
C PRO A 72 3.11 -6.75 13.40
N GLU A 73 1.85 -6.36 13.63
CA GLU A 73 0.70 -7.25 13.54
C GLU A 73 0.43 -7.67 12.09
N ILE A 74 0.59 -6.74 11.14
CA ILE A 74 0.49 -7.03 9.70
C ILE A 74 1.61 -7.98 9.29
N ILE A 75 2.85 -7.69 9.69
CA ILE A 75 4.01 -8.56 9.39
C ILE A 75 3.82 -9.97 9.94
N ALA A 76 3.29 -10.09 11.17
CA ALA A 76 3.06 -11.38 11.79
C ALA A 76 1.95 -12.21 11.09
N ALA A 77 1.00 -11.53 10.43
CA ALA A 77 -0.10 -12.17 9.71
C ALA A 77 0.29 -12.63 8.29
N LEU A 78 1.45 -12.21 7.76
CA LEU A 78 1.90 -12.63 6.43
C LEU A 78 2.34 -14.10 6.43
N ASN A 79 1.92 -14.84 5.40
CA ASN A 79 2.43 -16.16 5.09
C ASN A 79 3.82 -16.09 4.45
N ASP A 80 4.46 -17.24 4.26
CA ASP A 80 5.83 -17.29 3.71
C ASP A 80 5.89 -16.81 2.26
N ASP A 81 4.83 -17.05 1.48
CA ASP A 81 4.74 -16.68 0.06
C ASP A 81 4.13 -15.28 -0.17
N ASP A 82 3.73 -14.59 0.87
CA ASP A 82 3.12 -13.27 0.74
C ASP A 82 4.17 -12.19 0.42
N LEU A 83 3.79 -11.29 -0.47
CA LEU A 83 4.55 -10.09 -0.81
C LEU A 83 3.75 -8.85 -0.39
N LEU A 84 4.29 -8.09 0.54
CA LEU A 84 3.75 -6.80 0.96
C LEU A 84 4.42 -5.67 0.21
N ILE A 85 3.62 -4.82 -0.43
CA ILE A 85 4.09 -3.57 -1.05
C ILE A 85 3.39 -2.41 -0.37
N MET A 86 4.17 -1.44 0.11
CA MET A 86 3.67 -0.20 0.69
C MET A 86 4.12 0.98 -0.14
N THR A 87 3.17 1.83 -0.49
CA THR A 87 3.39 3.05 -1.28
C THR A 87 2.33 4.10 -0.95
N ALA A 88 2.32 5.20 -1.67
CA ALA A 88 1.23 6.15 -1.71
C ALA A 88 0.87 6.48 -3.16
N ASP A 89 -0.35 6.94 -3.38
CA ASP A 89 -0.87 7.34 -4.69
C ASP A 89 -0.44 8.75 -5.08
N HIS A 90 -0.15 9.61 -4.10
CA HIS A 90 0.38 10.96 -4.26
C HIS A 90 1.05 11.46 -2.98
N GLY A 91 1.73 12.60 -3.08
CA GLY A 91 2.22 13.35 -1.91
C GLY A 91 1.09 14.17 -1.27
N ASN A 92 1.15 14.34 0.02
CA ASN A 92 0.30 15.28 0.77
C ASN A 92 1.06 15.79 2.00
N ASP A 93 1.94 16.78 1.77
CA ASP A 93 2.75 17.40 2.82
C ASP A 93 1.87 18.33 3.69
N PRO A 94 1.63 17.99 4.97
CA PRO A 94 0.81 18.79 5.86
C PRO A 94 1.46 20.12 6.27
N THR A 95 2.74 20.34 5.95
CA THR A 95 3.44 21.62 6.23
C THR A 95 3.29 22.63 5.09
N LYS A 96 2.79 22.20 3.92
CA LYS A 96 2.63 23.05 2.75
C LYS A 96 1.39 23.95 2.89
N GLU A 97 1.45 25.17 2.38
CA GLU A 97 0.29 26.07 2.30
C GLU A 97 -0.78 25.53 1.34
N GLY A 98 -2.04 25.91 1.60
CA GLY A 98 -3.20 25.46 0.82
C GLY A 98 -3.70 24.09 1.26
N SER A 99 -4.70 23.54 0.55
CA SER A 99 -5.33 22.26 0.86
C SER A 99 -5.12 21.18 -0.20
N ASP A 100 -4.42 21.50 -1.30
CA ASP A 100 -4.21 20.58 -2.40
C ASP A 100 -3.14 19.55 -2.09
N HIS A 101 -3.15 18.43 -2.84
CA HIS A 101 -2.07 17.46 -2.82
C HIS A 101 -0.74 18.10 -3.21
N THR A 102 0.35 17.50 -2.80
CA THR A 102 1.69 17.97 -3.06
C THR A 102 2.46 16.96 -3.94
N ARG A 103 3.68 17.29 -4.35
CA ARG A 103 4.39 16.54 -5.42
C ARG A 103 5.67 15.86 -4.94
N GLU A 104 5.68 15.45 -3.71
CA GLU A 104 6.80 14.68 -3.15
C GLU A 104 6.85 13.28 -3.80
N TYR A 105 8.04 12.73 -3.90
CA TYR A 105 8.19 11.32 -4.20
C TYR A 105 7.53 10.48 -3.10
N VAL A 106 6.78 9.49 -3.52
CA VAL A 106 6.13 8.55 -2.59
C VAL A 106 7.08 7.39 -2.26
N PRO A 107 6.95 6.79 -1.07
CA PRO A 107 7.75 5.63 -0.71
C PRO A 107 7.40 4.42 -1.58
N LEU A 108 8.36 3.55 -1.80
CA LEU A 108 8.17 2.21 -2.32
C LEU A 108 8.93 1.24 -1.41
N LEU A 109 8.20 0.56 -0.55
CA LEU A 109 8.74 -0.40 0.39
C LEU A 109 8.17 -1.79 0.07
N VAL A 110 9.05 -2.77 -0.02
CA VAL A 110 8.68 -4.15 -0.32
C VAL A 110 9.19 -5.07 0.78
N TYR A 111 8.33 -5.94 1.26
CA TYR A 111 8.66 -6.94 2.25
C TYR A 111 8.02 -8.29 1.88
N GLY A 112 8.74 -9.36 2.14
CA GLY A 112 8.28 -10.73 2.03
C GLY A 112 9.29 -11.66 2.69
N LYS A 113 8.84 -12.75 3.33
CA LYS A 113 9.73 -13.67 4.04
C LYS A 113 10.73 -14.34 3.10
N THR A 114 10.35 -14.53 1.84
CA THR A 114 11.18 -15.10 0.77
C THR A 114 11.74 -14.06 -0.20
N ALA A 115 11.48 -12.78 0.04
CA ALA A 115 12.04 -11.71 -0.79
C ALA A 115 13.51 -11.43 -0.46
N LYS A 116 14.26 -10.96 -1.45
CA LYS A 116 15.65 -10.51 -1.24
C LYS A 116 15.67 -9.30 -0.30
N HIS A 117 16.59 -9.35 0.67
CA HIS A 117 16.76 -8.25 1.62
C HIS A 117 17.77 -7.23 1.12
N GLY A 118 17.56 -5.96 1.50
CA GLY A 118 18.51 -4.87 1.22
C GLY A 118 18.59 -4.45 -0.24
N VAL A 119 17.63 -4.81 -1.07
CA VAL A 119 17.57 -4.39 -2.47
C VAL A 119 17.20 -2.91 -2.54
N ASN A 120 18.00 -2.14 -3.27
CA ASN A 120 17.67 -0.75 -3.60
C ASN A 120 16.99 -0.70 -4.97
N LEU A 121 15.67 -0.50 -5.01
CA LEU A 121 14.88 -0.42 -6.24
C LEU A 121 15.07 0.92 -6.97
N GLY A 122 15.82 1.86 -6.40
CA GLY A 122 16.01 3.20 -6.97
C GLY A 122 14.72 4.01 -7.05
N THR A 123 14.75 5.06 -7.86
CA THR A 123 13.56 5.86 -8.18
C THR A 123 12.87 5.28 -9.41
N ARG A 124 11.64 4.81 -9.24
CA ARG A 124 10.86 4.26 -10.34
C ARG A 124 10.30 5.40 -11.21
N GLN A 125 10.08 5.11 -12.47
CA GLN A 125 9.61 6.11 -13.43
C GLN A 125 8.09 6.28 -13.43
N SER A 126 7.35 5.28 -12.98
CA SER A 126 5.89 5.28 -12.96
C SER A 126 5.35 4.47 -11.78
N LEU A 127 4.18 4.87 -11.27
CA LEU A 127 3.41 4.07 -10.32
C LEU A 127 2.91 2.76 -10.95
N SER A 128 2.78 2.71 -12.30
CA SER A 128 2.43 1.49 -13.02
C SER A 128 3.51 0.39 -12.93
N ASP A 129 4.74 0.70 -12.49
CA ASP A 129 5.76 -0.31 -12.22
C ASP A 129 5.32 -1.27 -11.11
N ILE A 130 4.59 -0.77 -10.10
CA ILE A 130 3.97 -1.60 -9.05
C ILE A 130 2.89 -2.49 -9.68
N GLY A 131 2.01 -1.90 -10.50
CA GLY A 131 0.96 -2.65 -11.20
C GLY A 131 1.52 -3.77 -12.07
N GLN A 132 2.57 -3.48 -12.85
CA GLN A 132 3.25 -4.47 -13.70
C GLN A 132 3.93 -5.56 -12.85
N THR A 133 4.51 -5.21 -11.69
CA THR A 133 5.11 -6.19 -10.77
C THR A 133 4.05 -7.13 -10.20
N ILE A 134 2.90 -6.60 -9.80
CA ILE A 134 1.76 -7.38 -9.33
C ILE A 134 1.24 -8.28 -10.47
N ALA A 135 1.06 -7.73 -11.67
CA ALA A 135 0.59 -8.48 -12.83
C ALA A 135 1.52 -9.67 -13.15
N GLU A 136 2.83 -9.43 -13.20
CA GLU A 136 3.83 -10.48 -13.42
C GLU A 136 3.79 -11.55 -12.32
N ASN A 137 3.62 -11.16 -11.06
CA ASN A 137 3.51 -12.11 -9.95
C ASN A 137 2.31 -13.06 -10.10
N PHE A 138 1.22 -12.60 -10.74
CA PHE A 138 0.06 -13.41 -11.07
C PHE A 138 0.11 -14.04 -12.47
N GLY A 139 1.24 -13.96 -13.17
CA GLY A 139 1.42 -14.56 -14.50
C GLY A 139 0.65 -13.84 -15.61
N VAL A 140 0.30 -12.58 -15.42
CA VAL A 140 -0.36 -11.73 -16.41
C VAL A 140 0.51 -10.49 -16.69
N ARG A 141 0.11 -9.69 -17.68
CA ARG A 141 0.81 -8.49 -18.08
C ARG A 141 -0.17 -7.34 -18.29
N ILE A 142 0.27 -6.12 -17.97
CA ILE A 142 -0.42 -4.88 -18.33
C ILE A 142 0.43 -4.12 -19.37
N ASP A 143 -0.15 -3.13 -20.04
CA ASP A 143 0.51 -2.42 -21.13
C ASP A 143 1.59 -1.44 -20.65
N ASP A 144 1.44 -0.91 -19.43
CA ASP A 144 2.31 0.10 -18.85
C ASP A 144 3.11 -0.43 -17.66
N GLY A 145 4.26 0.22 -17.42
CA GLY A 145 5.13 -0.05 -16.28
C GLY A 145 6.24 -1.07 -16.56
N VAL A 146 7.23 -1.04 -15.70
CA VAL A 146 8.37 -1.96 -15.70
C VAL A 146 8.39 -2.72 -14.38
N SER A 147 8.19 -4.04 -14.45
CA SER A 147 8.23 -4.90 -13.26
C SER A 147 9.62 -4.91 -12.62
N PHE A 148 9.63 -4.93 -11.31
CA PHE A 148 10.82 -5.16 -10.49
C PHE A 148 10.78 -6.51 -9.75
N LEU A 149 9.88 -7.42 -10.15
CA LEU A 149 9.71 -8.71 -9.47
C LEU A 149 11.01 -9.53 -9.44
N SER A 150 11.76 -9.57 -10.54
CA SER A 150 13.04 -10.28 -10.63
C SER A 150 14.14 -9.68 -9.74
N GLU A 151 14.03 -8.39 -9.40
CA GLU A 151 14.98 -7.73 -8.52
C GLU A 151 14.79 -8.17 -7.06
N ILE A 152 13.55 -8.48 -6.66
CA ILE A 152 13.16 -8.80 -5.27
C ILE A 152 12.95 -10.29 -5.01
N ARG A 153 12.80 -11.13 -6.03
CA ARG A 153 12.63 -12.58 -5.86
C ARG A 153 13.96 -13.28 -5.63
N THR A 154 13.99 -14.19 -4.65
CA THR A 154 15.04 -15.22 -4.56
C THR A 154 14.79 -16.29 -5.64
N GLU A 155 15.84 -16.78 -6.29
CA GLU A 155 15.76 -17.92 -7.22
C GLU A 155 15.33 -19.21 -6.50
#